data_230e305f00a450df2187fa4686d87d97
#
_entry.id   230e305f00a450df2187fa4686d87d97
#
_cell.length_a   1.000
_cell.length_b   1.000
_cell.length_c   1.000
_cell.angle_alpha   90.00
_cell.angle_beta   90.00
_cell.angle_gamma   90.00
#
_symmetry.space_group_name_H-M   'P 1'
#
loop_
_entity.id
_entity.type
_entity.pdbx_description
1 polymer ?
#
loop_
_entity_poly.entity_id
_entity_poly.type
_entity_poly.pdbx_seq_one_letter_code
_entity_poly.pdbx_strand_id
1 'polypeptide(L)'
;MIPDAKLISHTLLSAAAEATTISELGKVISENLAPLISHDGFMLRGVDPITGAACFLTKEHGYGASFYRALETAEVLGHDRHTLTNLVSKERLATVLGSDPRARRHSLQHLEMMNATEVGSELRVALCIKGTPWGLLVLLRGSGSRPFSPADALTAGRLSPSIAAALKRYLAGRFLRPVRSAPPPGVVVIDGNDKIMAVTQTGHDWMRKLVPDIEAEDKGETFAHIWNIAITARQPGRQPLSRIPGPDGWIVLQAQPLDASGSGGVAVTIQSASSDVLLPAAAVLYGITSREQAVIRSALTGLAVKQIARSLDLSLHTVNDHFKAIYRKTGVNSREELVASLSQ
;
A
#
# COMPACT_ATOMS: atom_id res chain seq x y z
N MET A 1 -11.62 15.94 -27.45
CA MET A 1 -10.55 15.01 -27.87
C MET A 1 -10.16 14.22 -26.63
N ILE A 2 -10.47 12.92 -26.56
CA ILE A 2 -10.10 12.08 -25.39
C ILE A 2 -8.59 11.89 -25.47
N PRO A 3 -7.80 12.27 -24.44
CA PRO A 3 -6.36 12.05 -24.43
C PRO A 3 -6.05 10.57 -24.64
N ASP A 4 -5.03 10.28 -25.45
CA ASP A 4 -4.59 8.91 -25.71
C ASP A 4 -4.15 8.26 -24.39
N ALA A 5 -4.66 7.08 -24.08
CA ALA A 5 -4.31 6.32 -22.87
C ALA A 5 -2.80 6.10 -22.73
N LYS A 6 -2.06 6.04 -23.85
CA LYS A 6 -0.60 5.97 -23.86
C LYS A 6 0.05 7.26 -23.38
N LEU A 7 -0.51 8.42 -23.75
CA LEU A 7 -0.01 9.72 -23.31
C LEU A 7 -0.19 9.87 -21.79
N ILE A 8 -1.38 9.52 -21.27
CA ILE A 8 -1.66 9.55 -19.83
C ILE A 8 -0.71 8.61 -19.09
N SER A 9 -0.52 7.40 -19.59
CA SER A 9 0.40 6.43 -18.97
C SER A 9 1.84 6.98 -18.90
N HIS A 10 2.33 7.62 -19.96
CA HIS A 10 3.66 8.22 -19.98
C HIS A 10 3.77 9.37 -18.98
N THR A 11 2.79 10.27 -18.94
CA THR A 11 2.76 11.41 -18.01
C THR A 11 2.75 10.93 -16.55
N LEU A 12 1.90 9.95 -16.22
CA LEU A 12 1.84 9.38 -14.87
C LEU A 12 3.16 8.70 -14.46
N LEU A 13 3.82 8.00 -15.36
CA LEU A 13 5.12 7.37 -15.09
C LEU A 13 6.25 8.39 -14.89
N SER A 14 6.27 9.47 -15.66
CA SER A 14 7.25 10.55 -15.48
C SER A 14 7.04 11.24 -14.13
N ALA A 15 5.83 11.67 -13.85
CA ALA A 15 5.48 12.32 -12.60
C ALA A 15 5.73 11.44 -11.35
N ALA A 16 5.50 10.13 -11.47
CA ALA A 16 5.80 9.18 -10.39
C ALA A 16 7.31 9.05 -10.10
N ALA A 17 8.16 9.32 -11.08
CA ALA A 17 9.61 9.34 -10.88
C ALA A 17 10.09 10.63 -10.17
N GLU A 18 9.37 11.72 -10.36
CA GLU A 18 9.68 13.06 -9.84
C GLU A 18 9.06 13.32 -8.46
N ALA A 19 7.87 12.75 -8.18
CA ALA A 19 7.17 12.95 -6.93
C ALA A 19 8.06 12.60 -5.73
N THR A 20 8.17 13.50 -4.76
CA THR A 20 8.99 13.34 -3.55
C THR A 20 8.20 12.73 -2.40
N THR A 21 6.89 12.94 -2.38
CA THR A 21 5.97 12.39 -1.37
C THR A 21 4.83 11.62 -2.02
N ILE A 22 4.15 10.79 -1.21
CA ILE A 22 2.95 10.08 -1.68
C ILE A 22 1.79 11.05 -1.94
N SER A 23 1.73 12.15 -1.19
CA SER A 23 0.76 13.23 -1.40
C SER A 23 0.93 13.88 -2.76
N GLU A 24 2.15 14.21 -3.15
CA GLU A 24 2.45 14.73 -4.50
C GLU A 24 2.04 13.75 -5.60
N LEU A 25 2.35 12.45 -5.43
CA LEU A 25 1.91 11.43 -6.39
C LEU A 25 0.39 11.37 -6.48
N GLY A 26 -0.31 11.42 -5.34
CA GLY A 26 -1.78 11.42 -5.30
C GLY A 26 -2.38 12.60 -6.06
N LYS A 27 -1.85 13.81 -5.84
CA LYS A 27 -2.26 15.03 -6.55
C LYS A 27 -2.04 14.92 -8.06
N VAL A 28 -0.87 14.48 -8.47
CA VAL A 28 -0.56 14.31 -9.89
C VAL A 28 -1.49 13.29 -10.56
N ILE A 29 -1.79 12.17 -9.87
CA ILE A 29 -2.77 11.20 -10.38
C ILE A 29 -4.15 11.86 -10.53
N SER A 30 -4.62 12.58 -9.52
CA SER A 30 -5.90 13.29 -9.53
C SER A 30 -5.98 14.30 -10.67
N GLU A 31 -5.00 15.18 -10.79
CA GLU A 31 -4.91 16.22 -11.84
C GLU A 31 -4.94 15.64 -13.26
N ASN A 32 -4.25 14.52 -13.48
CA ASN A 32 -4.26 13.84 -14.79
C ASN A 32 -5.57 13.10 -15.07
N LEU A 33 -6.33 12.71 -14.06
CA LEU A 33 -7.63 12.08 -14.21
C LEU A 33 -8.78 13.09 -14.36
N ALA A 34 -8.68 14.26 -13.74
CA ALA A 34 -9.74 15.27 -13.71
C ALA A 34 -10.32 15.64 -15.08
N PRO A 35 -9.52 15.78 -16.17
CA PRO A 35 -10.07 16.06 -17.50
C PRO A 35 -10.91 14.94 -18.11
N LEU A 36 -10.74 13.69 -17.63
CA LEU A 36 -11.45 12.51 -18.11
C LEU A 36 -12.61 12.13 -17.20
N ILE A 37 -12.40 12.27 -15.90
CA ILE A 37 -13.32 11.91 -14.84
C ILE A 37 -13.29 13.05 -13.83
N SER A 38 -14.16 14.05 -14.04
CA SER A 38 -14.28 15.17 -13.10
C SER A 38 -14.61 14.66 -11.70
N HIS A 39 -13.94 15.16 -10.66
CA HIS A 39 -14.15 14.82 -9.26
C HIS A 39 -13.76 15.99 -8.37
N ASP A 40 -14.29 16.02 -7.17
CA ASP A 40 -14.11 17.10 -6.19
C ASP A 40 -13.06 16.74 -5.13
N GLY A 41 -12.77 15.45 -4.99
CA GLY A 41 -11.77 14.95 -4.06
C GLY A 41 -11.30 13.54 -4.41
N PHE A 42 -10.21 13.11 -3.80
CA PHE A 42 -9.69 11.77 -3.97
C PHE A 42 -9.10 11.20 -2.67
N MET A 43 -9.01 9.88 -2.62
CA MET A 43 -8.23 9.13 -1.64
C MET A 43 -7.43 8.06 -2.39
N LEU A 44 -6.13 7.97 -2.12
CA LEU A 44 -5.24 6.94 -2.65
C LEU A 44 -4.67 6.12 -1.51
N ARG A 45 -5.07 4.85 -1.43
CA ARG A 45 -4.55 3.87 -0.48
C ARG A 45 -3.61 2.92 -1.20
N GLY A 46 -2.37 2.81 -0.72
CA GLY A 46 -1.45 1.76 -1.14
C GLY A 46 -1.63 0.51 -0.30
N VAL A 47 -1.35 -0.65 -0.89
CA VAL A 47 -1.36 -1.94 -0.17
C VAL A 47 -0.06 -2.70 -0.39
N ASP A 48 0.32 -3.48 0.61
CA ASP A 48 1.39 -4.44 0.49
C ASP A 48 1.02 -5.50 -0.55
N PRO A 49 1.78 -5.68 -1.63
CA PRO A 49 1.40 -6.56 -2.73
C PRO A 49 1.44 -8.05 -2.36
N ILE A 50 2.00 -8.41 -1.19
CA ILE A 50 2.08 -9.78 -0.68
C ILE A 50 0.93 -10.07 0.27
N THR A 51 0.69 -9.17 1.24
CA THR A 51 -0.27 -9.41 2.31
C THR A 51 -1.63 -8.73 2.09
N GLY A 52 -1.69 -7.74 1.19
CA GLY A 52 -2.88 -6.90 0.97
C GLY A 52 -3.13 -5.88 2.08
N ALA A 53 -2.29 -5.83 3.11
CA ALA A 53 -2.43 -4.88 4.21
C ALA A 53 -2.20 -3.45 3.72
N ALA A 54 -2.90 -2.48 4.32
CA ALA A 54 -2.72 -1.07 4.00
C ALA A 54 -1.30 -0.61 4.34
N CYS A 55 -0.66 0.12 3.40
CA CYS A 55 0.72 0.61 3.53
C CYS A 55 0.79 2.13 3.72
N PHE A 56 -0.06 2.86 3.07
CA PHE A 56 -0.15 4.32 3.15
C PHE A 56 -1.50 4.81 2.65
N LEU A 57 -1.85 6.02 3.06
CA LEU A 57 -3.03 6.74 2.59
C LEU A 57 -2.63 8.18 2.29
N THR A 58 -3.10 8.71 1.18
CA THR A 58 -3.13 10.15 0.92
C THR A 58 -4.49 10.54 0.37
N LYS A 59 -4.91 11.76 0.64
CA LYS A 59 -6.22 12.27 0.22
C LYS A 59 -6.17 13.78 -0.02
N GLU A 60 -7.15 14.26 -0.76
CA GLU A 60 -7.51 15.67 -0.86
C GLU A 60 -9.04 15.75 -0.91
N HIS A 61 -9.63 16.52 -0.01
CA HIS A 61 -11.10 16.62 0.15
C HIS A 61 -11.78 15.24 0.27
N GLY A 62 -11.11 14.32 0.98
CA GLY A 62 -11.60 12.96 1.21
C GLY A 62 -12.36 12.83 2.53
N TYR A 63 -12.73 11.60 2.85
CA TYR A 63 -13.40 11.28 4.10
C TYR A 63 -12.49 11.50 5.31
N GLY A 64 -13.10 11.84 6.46
CA GLY A 64 -12.40 11.94 7.74
C GLY A 64 -11.99 10.58 8.31
N ALA A 65 -11.18 10.61 9.36
CA ALA A 65 -10.56 9.44 9.98
C ALA A 65 -11.56 8.37 10.48
N SER A 66 -12.68 8.81 11.06
CA SER A 66 -13.72 7.89 11.55
C SER A 66 -14.36 7.06 10.44
N PHE A 67 -14.58 7.69 9.28
CA PHE A 67 -15.07 7.01 8.08
C PHE A 67 -14.05 5.99 7.58
N TYR A 68 -12.79 6.41 7.46
CA TYR A 68 -11.73 5.53 6.97
C TYR A 68 -11.59 4.29 7.84
N ARG A 69 -11.64 4.46 9.15
CA ARG A 69 -11.62 3.34 10.10
C ARG A 69 -12.80 2.37 9.90
N ALA A 70 -14.01 2.91 9.73
CA ALA A 70 -15.19 2.07 9.49
C ALA A 70 -15.09 1.32 8.14
N LEU A 71 -14.55 1.98 7.10
CA LEU A 71 -14.30 1.36 5.79
C LEU A 71 -13.30 0.19 5.90
N GLU A 72 -12.18 0.39 6.57
CA GLU A 72 -11.18 -0.63 6.81
C GLU A 72 -11.76 -1.81 7.60
N THR A 73 -12.53 -1.53 8.64
CA THR A 73 -13.22 -2.56 9.43
C THR A 73 -14.18 -3.37 8.56
N ALA A 74 -15.01 -2.70 7.76
CA ALA A 74 -15.96 -3.37 6.86
C ALA A 74 -15.25 -4.21 5.79
N GLU A 75 -14.10 -3.76 5.31
CA GLU A 75 -13.28 -4.51 4.36
C GLU A 75 -12.71 -5.78 4.98
N VAL A 76 -12.09 -5.69 6.15
CA VAL A 76 -11.48 -6.83 6.85
C VAL A 76 -12.53 -7.86 7.26
N LEU A 77 -13.70 -7.42 7.73
CA LEU A 77 -14.80 -8.30 8.14
C LEU A 77 -15.62 -8.84 6.97
N GLY A 78 -15.32 -8.43 5.72
CA GLY A 78 -16.05 -8.86 4.53
C GLY A 78 -17.46 -8.28 4.40
N HIS A 79 -17.79 -7.23 5.14
CA HIS A 79 -19.08 -6.56 5.10
C HIS A 79 -19.25 -5.66 3.86
N ASP A 80 -18.15 -5.26 3.23
CA ASP A 80 -18.14 -4.48 2.00
C ASP A 80 -17.93 -5.38 0.77
N ARG A 81 -18.82 -5.30 -0.20
CA ARG A 81 -18.73 -6.04 -1.47
C ARG A 81 -17.82 -5.37 -2.50
N HIS A 82 -17.44 -4.13 -2.26
CA HIS A 82 -16.63 -3.32 -3.16
C HIS A 82 -15.21 -3.12 -2.63
N THR A 83 -14.72 -4.14 -1.92
CA THR A 83 -13.34 -4.20 -1.42
C THR A 83 -12.36 -4.33 -2.59
N LEU A 84 -11.11 -3.93 -2.37
CA LEU A 84 -10.03 -4.13 -3.33
C LEU A 84 -9.94 -5.59 -3.79
N THR A 85 -9.98 -6.53 -2.85
CA THR A 85 -9.94 -7.98 -3.13
C THR A 85 -11.10 -8.42 -4.02
N ASN A 86 -12.32 -7.97 -3.74
CA ASN A 86 -13.50 -8.33 -4.53
C ASN A 86 -13.49 -7.71 -5.94
N LEU A 87 -12.96 -6.49 -6.08
CA LEU A 87 -12.84 -5.85 -7.39
C LEU A 87 -11.82 -6.57 -8.28
N VAL A 88 -10.69 -6.98 -7.70
CA VAL A 88 -9.65 -7.71 -8.43
C VAL A 88 -10.11 -9.13 -8.78
N SER A 89 -10.71 -9.87 -7.84
CA SER A 89 -11.16 -11.25 -8.07
C SER A 89 -12.27 -11.38 -9.11
N LYS A 90 -13.09 -10.33 -9.25
CA LYS A 90 -14.19 -10.26 -10.25
C LYS A 90 -13.75 -9.64 -11.57
N GLU A 91 -12.47 -9.32 -11.73
CA GLU A 91 -11.92 -8.60 -12.90
C GLU A 91 -12.64 -7.28 -13.20
N ARG A 92 -13.36 -6.76 -12.23
CA ARG A 92 -14.10 -5.50 -12.32
C ARG A 92 -13.34 -4.40 -11.57
N LEU A 93 -12.32 -3.87 -12.22
CA LEU A 93 -11.36 -2.95 -11.59
C LEU A 93 -11.94 -1.59 -11.16
N ALA A 94 -13.17 -1.26 -11.52
CA ALA A 94 -13.82 -0.04 -11.04
C ALA A 94 -15.32 -0.23 -10.78
N THR A 95 -15.86 0.52 -9.82
CA THR A 95 -17.28 0.50 -9.45
C THR A 95 -17.72 1.85 -8.90
N VAL A 96 -18.99 2.20 -9.16
CA VAL A 96 -19.64 3.40 -8.61
C VAL A 96 -20.48 3.01 -7.40
N LEU A 97 -20.42 3.80 -6.33
CA LEU A 97 -21.28 3.70 -5.15
C LEU A 97 -22.15 4.97 -5.04
N GLY A 98 -23.34 4.81 -4.45
CA GLY A 98 -24.28 5.92 -4.25
C GLY A 98 -25.36 6.05 -5.33
N SER A 99 -25.17 5.51 -6.53
CA SER A 99 -26.11 5.66 -7.66
C SER A 99 -27.10 4.50 -7.85
N ASP A 100 -26.85 3.31 -7.26
CA ASP A 100 -27.73 2.13 -7.42
C ASP A 100 -28.63 1.92 -6.18
N PRO A 101 -29.96 2.07 -6.32
CA PRO A 101 -30.90 1.78 -5.22
C PRO A 101 -30.88 0.33 -4.74
N ARG A 102 -30.43 -0.63 -5.57
CA ARG A 102 -30.33 -2.05 -5.21
C ARG A 102 -29.06 -2.35 -4.40
N ALA A 103 -28.00 -1.57 -4.59
CA ALA A 103 -26.77 -1.65 -3.81
C ALA A 103 -26.97 -1.13 -2.37
N ARG A 104 -27.99 -0.29 -2.13
CA ARG A 104 -28.30 0.31 -0.82
C ARG A 104 -28.50 -0.71 0.31
N ARG A 105 -29.00 -1.91 0.03
CA ARG A 105 -29.28 -2.92 1.07
C ARG A 105 -28.02 -3.52 1.72
N HIS A 106 -26.85 -3.36 1.13
CA HIS A 106 -25.60 -3.97 1.62
C HIS A 106 -24.55 -2.97 2.08
N SER A 107 -24.87 -1.68 2.08
CA SER A 107 -23.98 -0.58 2.43
C SER A 107 -24.71 0.55 3.15
N LEU A 108 -25.75 0.27 3.95
CA LEU A 108 -26.50 1.31 4.67
C LEU A 108 -25.57 2.20 5.49
N GLN A 109 -24.66 1.60 6.26
CA GLN A 109 -23.67 2.33 7.06
C GLN A 109 -22.77 3.21 6.17
N HIS A 110 -22.33 2.70 5.00
CA HIS A 110 -21.53 3.48 4.07
C HIS A 110 -22.31 4.66 3.49
N LEU A 111 -23.57 4.47 3.14
CA LEU A 111 -24.45 5.54 2.63
C LEU A 111 -24.78 6.59 3.69
N GLU A 112 -25.00 6.17 4.93
CA GLU A 112 -25.18 7.10 6.07
C GLU A 112 -23.94 7.96 6.25
N MET A 113 -22.77 7.38 6.13
CA MET A 113 -21.49 8.07 6.24
C MET A 113 -21.21 9.00 5.05
N MET A 114 -21.57 8.61 3.81
CA MET A 114 -21.52 9.50 2.64
C MET A 114 -22.41 10.72 2.86
N ASN A 115 -23.63 10.53 3.34
CA ASN A 115 -24.57 11.61 3.62
C ASN A 115 -24.05 12.55 4.72
N ALA A 116 -23.41 12.00 5.78
CA ALA A 116 -22.85 12.79 6.87
C ALA A 116 -21.61 13.62 6.46
N THR A 117 -20.97 13.28 5.33
CA THR A 117 -19.75 13.93 4.82
C THR A 117 -19.99 14.74 3.54
N GLU A 118 -21.25 15.01 3.17
CA GLU A 118 -21.65 15.73 1.95
C GLU A 118 -21.13 15.08 0.64
N VAL A 119 -20.72 13.81 0.68
CA VAL A 119 -20.35 13.05 -0.51
C VAL A 119 -21.59 12.47 -1.18
N GLY A 120 -21.86 12.86 -2.42
CA GLY A 120 -23.01 12.41 -3.18
C GLY A 120 -22.74 11.16 -4.01
N SER A 121 -21.50 10.94 -4.44
CA SER A 121 -21.12 9.79 -5.25
C SER A 121 -19.64 9.44 -5.10
N GLU A 122 -19.34 8.14 -5.12
CA GLU A 122 -18.00 7.59 -4.97
C GLU A 122 -17.70 6.65 -6.15
N LEU A 123 -16.48 6.76 -6.70
CA LEU A 123 -15.95 5.85 -7.71
C LEU A 123 -14.69 5.18 -7.17
N ARG A 124 -14.75 3.88 -6.93
CA ARG A 124 -13.61 3.07 -6.50
C ARG A 124 -12.91 2.42 -7.69
N VAL A 125 -11.58 2.49 -7.68
CA VAL A 125 -10.71 1.91 -8.72
C VAL A 125 -9.65 1.05 -8.04
N ALA A 126 -9.72 -0.26 -8.26
CA ALA A 126 -8.66 -1.17 -7.86
C ALA A 126 -7.44 -0.97 -8.76
N LEU A 127 -6.32 -0.58 -8.20
CA LEU A 127 -5.06 -0.40 -8.92
C LEU A 127 -4.35 -1.74 -9.03
N CYS A 128 -4.37 -2.34 -10.22
CA CYS A 128 -3.95 -3.73 -10.41
C CYS A 128 -3.06 -3.88 -11.65
N ILE A 129 -1.99 -4.68 -11.54
CA ILE A 129 -1.15 -5.09 -12.67
C ILE A 129 -1.09 -6.61 -12.70
N LYS A 130 -1.60 -7.22 -13.76
CA LYS A 130 -1.58 -8.69 -13.96
C LYS A 130 -2.08 -9.47 -12.74
N GLY A 131 -3.20 -9.04 -12.15
CA GLY A 131 -3.81 -9.66 -10.99
C GLY A 131 -3.18 -9.27 -9.64
N THR A 132 -2.05 -8.58 -9.62
CA THR A 132 -1.42 -8.10 -8.37
C THR A 132 -1.98 -6.74 -7.99
N PRO A 133 -2.63 -6.60 -6.81
CA PRO A 133 -3.11 -5.32 -6.31
C PRO A 133 -1.95 -4.45 -5.81
N TRP A 134 -2.02 -3.14 -6.08
CA TRP A 134 -1.06 -2.15 -5.61
C TRP A 134 -1.71 -1.08 -4.74
N GLY A 135 -3.02 -0.91 -4.87
CA GLY A 135 -3.76 0.08 -4.12
C GLY A 135 -5.21 0.20 -4.54
N LEU A 136 -5.90 1.11 -3.89
CA LEU A 136 -7.26 1.53 -4.17
C LEU A 136 -7.28 3.05 -4.34
N LEU A 137 -7.78 3.52 -5.48
CA LEU A 137 -8.09 4.92 -5.69
C LEU A 137 -9.59 5.12 -5.53
N VAL A 138 -9.97 6.10 -4.74
CA VAL A 138 -11.35 6.53 -4.53
C VAL A 138 -11.47 7.96 -5.02
N LEU A 139 -12.34 8.21 -5.98
CA LEU A 139 -12.72 9.54 -6.45
C LEU A 139 -14.08 9.91 -5.87
N LEU A 140 -14.25 11.17 -5.46
CA LEU A 140 -15.42 11.67 -4.75
C LEU A 140 -16.05 12.81 -5.50
N ARG A 141 -17.40 12.86 -5.49
CA ARG A 141 -18.21 14.02 -5.92
C ARG A 141 -19.14 14.43 -4.80
N GLY A 142 -19.26 15.74 -4.58
CA GLY A 142 -20.14 16.31 -3.60
C GLY A 142 -21.62 16.03 -3.88
N SER A 143 -22.48 16.18 -2.88
CA SER A 143 -23.92 15.90 -2.94
C SER A 143 -24.68 16.77 -3.96
N GLY A 144 -24.13 17.93 -4.35
CA GLY A 144 -24.67 18.82 -5.39
C GLY A 144 -24.18 18.52 -6.80
N SER A 145 -23.20 17.63 -6.94
CA SER A 145 -22.61 17.27 -8.24
C SER A 145 -23.34 16.10 -8.91
N ARG A 146 -23.26 16.02 -10.26
CA ARG A 146 -23.78 14.85 -10.98
C ARG A 146 -23.07 13.58 -10.50
N PRO A 147 -23.79 12.51 -10.10
CA PRO A 147 -23.17 11.26 -9.69
C PRO A 147 -22.26 10.66 -10.78
N PHE A 148 -21.27 9.87 -10.37
CA PHE A 148 -20.47 9.09 -11.31
C PHE A 148 -21.35 8.13 -12.11
N SER A 149 -21.01 7.94 -13.38
CA SER A 149 -21.73 7.09 -14.32
C SER A 149 -21.00 5.73 -14.52
N PRO A 150 -21.68 4.71 -15.08
CA PRO A 150 -21.01 3.49 -15.52
C PRO A 150 -19.89 3.72 -16.55
N ALA A 151 -19.99 4.78 -17.36
CA ALA A 151 -18.96 5.17 -18.32
C ALA A 151 -17.70 5.71 -17.62
N ASP A 152 -17.86 6.47 -16.51
CA ASP A 152 -16.75 6.90 -15.66
C ASP A 152 -16.04 5.68 -15.08
N ALA A 153 -16.78 4.69 -14.57
CA ALA A 153 -16.20 3.45 -14.04
C ALA A 153 -15.44 2.66 -15.11
N LEU A 154 -15.99 2.56 -16.33
CA LEU A 154 -15.30 1.89 -17.44
C LEU A 154 -14.00 2.59 -17.81
N THR A 155 -14.02 3.92 -17.87
CA THR A 155 -12.83 4.75 -18.15
C THR A 155 -11.78 4.57 -17.06
N ALA A 156 -12.18 4.67 -15.79
CA ALA A 156 -11.29 4.48 -14.65
C ALA A 156 -10.67 3.07 -14.60
N GLY A 157 -11.47 2.04 -14.86
CA GLY A 157 -11.01 0.66 -14.91
C GLY A 157 -9.95 0.42 -15.99
N ARG A 158 -10.08 1.05 -17.16
CA ARG A 158 -9.08 0.99 -18.23
C ARG A 158 -7.76 1.68 -17.85
N LEU A 159 -7.80 2.71 -17.02
CA LEU A 159 -6.64 3.45 -16.56
C LEU A 159 -5.95 2.79 -15.34
N SER A 160 -6.64 1.87 -14.66
CA SER A 160 -6.11 1.17 -13.47
C SER A 160 -4.68 0.64 -13.64
N PRO A 161 -4.31 -0.09 -14.72
CA PRO A 161 -2.96 -0.59 -14.88
C PRO A 161 -1.90 0.52 -15.01
N SER A 162 -2.24 1.64 -15.64
CA SER A 162 -1.33 2.79 -15.80
C SER A 162 -1.09 3.51 -14.47
N ILE A 163 -2.15 3.72 -13.69
CA ILE A 163 -2.05 4.32 -12.35
C ILE A 163 -1.28 3.39 -11.42
N ALA A 164 -1.58 2.09 -11.45
CA ALA A 164 -0.85 1.08 -10.69
C ALA A 164 0.65 1.03 -11.06
N ALA A 165 0.99 1.20 -12.34
CA ALA A 165 2.36 1.25 -12.80
C ALA A 165 3.09 2.51 -12.28
N ALA A 166 2.43 3.66 -12.23
CA ALA A 166 2.97 4.88 -11.63
C ALA A 166 3.24 4.68 -10.14
N LEU A 167 2.28 4.12 -9.39
CA LEU A 167 2.45 3.80 -7.99
C LEU A 167 3.61 2.82 -7.74
N LYS A 168 3.67 1.75 -8.53
CA LYS A 168 4.77 0.78 -8.48
C LYS A 168 6.12 1.45 -8.75
N ARG A 169 6.21 2.33 -9.74
CA ARG A 169 7.43 3.07 -10.07
C ARG A 169 7.86 3.98 -8.93
N TYR A 170 6.93 4.71 -8.32
CA TYR A 170 7.18 5.55 -7.15
C TYR A 170 7.79 4.73 -6.00
N LEU A 171 7.19 3.59 -5.68
CA LEU A 171 7.67 2.69 -4.64
C LEU A 171 9.05 2.11 -4.98
N ALA A 172 9.26 1.67 -6.22
CA ALA A 172 10.54 1.12 -6.66
C ALA A 172 11.68 2.12 -6.54
N GLY A 173 11.45 3.39 -6.86
CA GLY A 173 12.46 4.45 -6.72
C GLY A 173 12.91 4.74 -5.29
N ARG A 174 12.22 4.19 -4.28
CA ARG A 174 12.48 4.41 -2.86
C ARG A 174 12.86 3.16 -2.08
N PHE A 175 12.67 1.98 -2.66
CA PHE A 175 12.77 0.73 -1.93
C PHE A 175 14.17 0.41 -1.43
N LEU A 176 15.17 0.57 -2.29
CA LEU A 176 16.56 0.20 -1.99
C LEU A 176 17.37 1.45 -1.60
N ARG A 177 17.11 1.98 -0.41
CA ARG A 177 17.93 3.04 0.16
C ARG A 177 18.54 2.54 1.48
N PRO A 178 19.87 2.62 1.66
CA PRO A 178 20.51 2.24 2.91
C PRO A 178 19.98 3.08 4.08
N VAL A 179 19.56 2.42 5.15
CA VAL A 179 19.15 3.10 6.40
C VAL A 179 20.39 3.42 7.21
N ARG A 180 20.55 4.67 7.63
CA ARG A 180 21.72 5.09 8.41
C ARG A 180 21.59 4.79 9.90
N SER A 181 20.37 4.78 10.43
CA SER A 181 20.10 4.46 11.85
C SER A 181 18.61 4.18 12.02
N ALA A 182 18.27 3.01 12.52
CA ALA A 182 16.91 2.65 12.87
C ALA A 182 16.73 2.74 14.39
N PRO A 183 15.64 3.36 14.90
CA PRO A 183 15.29 3.25 16.30
C PRO A 183 15.03 1.78 16.69
N PRO A 184 15.18 1.43 17.98
CA PRO A 184 14.72 0.14 18.47
C PRO A 184 13.25 -0.10 18.18
N PRO A 185 12.77 -1.36 18.16
CA PRO A 185 11.36 -1.67 17.97
C PRO A 185 10.46 -0.92 18.94
N GLY A 186 9.34 -0.42 18.42
CA GLY A 186 8.26 0.20 19.19
C GLY A 186 7.06 -0.72 19.30
N VAL A 187 6.26 -0.56 20.34
CA VAL A 187 5.04 -1.33 20.55
C VAL A 187 3.87 -0.40 20.84
N VAL A 188 2.75 -0.69 20.19
CA VAL A 188 1.45 -0.08 20.45
C VAL A 188 0.49 -1.18 20.87
N VAL A 189 -0.20 -1.01 21.99
CA VAL A 189 -1.21 -1.95 22.50
C VAL A 189 -2.58 -1.34 22.30
N ILE A 190 -3.46 -2.11 21.65
CA ILE A 190 -4.85 -1.75 21.35
C ILE A 190 -5.77 -2.70 22.11
N ASP A 191 -6.80 -2.17 22.78
CA ASP A 191 -7.80 -2.97 23.50
C ASP A 191 -8.87 -3.59 22.57
N GLY A 192 -9.77 -4.40 23.16
CA GLY A 192 -10.88 -5.01 22.42
C GLY A 192 -11.90 -4.03 21.82
N ASN A 193 -11.89 -2.77 22.25
CA ASN A 193 -12.72 -1.67 21.73
C ASN A 193 -11.99 -0.79 20.74
N ASP A 194 -10.84 -1.24 20.24
CA ASP A 194 -10.00 -0.54 19.31
C ASP A 194 -9.41 0.80 19.83
N LYS A 195 -9.22 0.93 21.14
CA LYS A 195 -8.55 2.08 21.75
C LYS A 195 -7.09 1.77 22.04
N ILE A 196 -6.23 2.74 21.81
CA ILE A 196 -4.83 2.63 22.22
C ILE A 196 -4.76 2.66 23.75
N MET A 197 -4.28 1.57 24.34
CA MET A 197 -4.07 1.43 25.77
C MET A 197 -2.69 1.88 26.23
N ALA A 198 -1.68 1.51 25.44
CA ALA A 198 -0.30 1.80 25.77
C ALA A 198 0.56 1.95 24.52
N VAL A 199 1.56 2.82 24.61
CA VAL A 199 2.56 3.01 23.56
C VAL A 199 3.92 3.14 24.24
N THR A 200 4.91 2.41 23.74
CA THR A 200 6.30 2.61 24.22
C THR A 200 6.85 3.94 23.69
N GLN A 201 7.89 4.48 24.35
CA GLN A 201 8.52 5.72 23.87
C GLN A 201 9.01 5.57 22.42
N THR A 202 9.64 4.44 22.08
CA THR A 202 10.03 4.13 20.70
C THR A 202 8.83 3.97 19.77
N GLY A 203 7.69 3.50 20.27
CA GLY A 203 6.42 3.45 19.53
C GLY A 203 5.97 4.83 19.10
N HIS A 204 5.99 5.83 19.99
CA HIS A 204 5.70 7.22 19.65
C HIS A 204 6.67 7.77 18.60
N ASP A 205 7.97 7.42 18.69
CA ASP A 205 8.98 7.86 17.72
C ASP A 205 8.69 7.27 16.32
N TRP A 206 8.32 6.00 16.26
CA TRP A 206 7.92 5.36 15.01
C TRP A 206 6.63 5.93 14.43
N MET A 207 5.62 6.21 15.25
CA MET A 207 4.36 6.79 14.80
C MET A 207 4.57 8.17 14.15
N ARG A 208 5.47 9.00 14.69
CA ARG A 208 5.86 10.27 14.07
C ARG A 208 6.55 10.11 12.72
N LYS A 209 7.31 9.02 12.53
CA LYS A 209 7.95 8.71 11.24
C LYS A 209 6.98 8.16 10.19
N LEU A 210 5.94 7.45 10.63
CA LEU A 210 4.93 6.89 9.72
C LEU A 210 4.09 7.98 9.03
N VAL A 211 3.90 9.12 9.69
CA VAL A 211 3.05 10.20 9.18
C VAL A 211 3.69 11.55 9.51
N PRO A 212 4.74 11.93 8.77
CA PRO A 212 5.46 13.18 9.02
C PRO A 212 4.65 14.44 8.68
N ASP A 213 3.66 14.35 7.80
CA ASP A 213 2.97 15.51 7.20
C ASP A 213 1.52 15.70 7.69
N ILE A 214 1.08 14.97 8.71
CA ILE A 214 -0.28 15.17 9.25
C ILE A 214 -0.27 16.27 10.30
N GLU A 215 -0.98 17.35 10.01
CA GLU A 215 -1.35 18.36 10.99
C GLU A 215 -2.07 17.71 12.18
N ALA A 216 -1.82 18.23 13.39
CA ALA A 216 -2.22 17.62 14.68
C ALA A 216 -3.74 17.35 14.82
N GLU A 217 -4.57 17.88 13.92
CA GLU A 217 -6.02 17.72 13.92
C GLU A 217 -6.52 16.38 13.38
N ASP A 218 -5.74 15.67 12.57
CA ASP A 218 -6.16 14.40 11.93
C ASP A 218 -5.46 13.16 12.52
N LYS A 219 -5.42 13.09 13.86
CA LYS A 219 -4.83 11.95 14.60
C LYS A 219 -5.40 10.58 14.21
N GLY A 220 -6.61 10.53 13.65
CA GLY A 220 -7.24 9.29 13.22
C GLY A 220 -6.59 8.67 11.99
N GLU A 221 -6.07 9.45 11.04
CA GLU A 221 -5.40 8.90 9.85
C GLU A 221 -4.04 8.29 10.18
N THR A 222 -3.32 8.89 11.09
CA THR A 222 -2.04 8.36 11.61
C THR A 222 -2.19 6.93 12.11
N PHE A 223 -3.36 6.59 12.66
CA PHE A 223 -3.65 5.29 13.25
C PHE A 223 -4.37 4.32 12.32
N ALA A 224 -4.80 4.74 11.14
CA ALA A 224 -5.57 3.89 10.22
C ALA A 224 -4.82 2.59 9.87
N HIS A 225 -3.52 2.65 9.63
CA HIS A 225 -2.69 1.48 9.36
C HIS A 225 -2.58 0.54 10.56
N ILE A 226 -2.47 1.12 11.77
CA ILE A 226 -2.41 0.37 13.02
C ILE A 226 -3.76 -0.32 13.28
N TRP A 227 -4.88 0.38 13.04
CA TRP A 227 -6.23 -0.20 13.14
C TRP A 227 -6.43 -1.37 12.17
N ASN A 228 -6.09 -1.19 10.90
CA ASN A 228 -6.24 -2.22 9.88
C ASN A 228 -5.50 -3.50 10.26
N ILE A 229 -4.24 -3.35 10.70
CA ILE A 229 -3.42 -4.49 11.07
C ILE A 229 -3.91 -5.16 12.35
N ALA A 230 -4.41 -4.39 13.33
CA ALA A 230 -4.95 -4.92 14.58
C ALA A 230 -6.27 -5.69 14.35
N ILE A 231 -7.20 -5.15 13.57
CA ILE A 231 -8.45 -5.82 13.21
C ILE A 231 -8.16 -7.10 12.44
N THR A 232 -7.19 -7.07 11.53
CA THR A 232 -6.77 -8.26 10.77
C THR A 232 -6.16 -9.32 11.68
N ALA A 233 -5.41 -8.93 12.72
CA ALA A 233 -4.80 -9.85 13.68
C ALA A 233 -5.83 -10.63 14.50
N ARG A 234 -7.01 -10.07 14.73
CA ARG A 234 -8.11 -10.75 15.44
C ARG A 234 -8.80 -11.82 14.58
N GLN A 235 -8.55 -11.83 13.27
CA GLN A 235 -9.12 -12.87 12.40
C GLN A 235 -8.34 -14.19 12.56
N PRO A 236 -9.02 -15.34 12.75
CA PRO A 236 -8.36 -16.62 12.93
C PRO A 236 -7.38 -16.96 11.80
N GLY A 237 -6.20 -17.41 12.17
CA GLY A 237 -5.17 -17.84 11.22
C GLY A 237 -4.50 -16.71 10.42
N ARG A 238 -4.78 -15.43 10.72
CA ARG A 238 -4.12 -14.29 10.09
C ARG A 238 -2.90 -13.86 10.92
N GLN A 239 -1.80 -13.61 10.22
CA GLN A 239 -0.61 -12.95 10.76
C GLN A 239 -0.34 -11.71 9.91
N PRO A 240 -1.01 -10.60 10.23
CA PRO A 240 -0.90 -9.41 9.41
C PRO A 240 0.49 -8.80 9.51
N LEU A 241 1.01 -8.47 8.36
CA LEU A 241 2.27 -7.76 8.19
C LEU A 241 2.06 -6.70 7.11
N SER A 242 2.41 -5.45 7.42
CA SER A 242 2.42 -4.35 6.47
C SER A 242 3.83 -3.78 6.35
N ARG A 243 4.28 -3.53 5.12
CA ARG A 243 5.53 -2.86 4.80
C ARG A 243 5.22 -1.46 4.31
N ILE A 244 5.62 -0.47 5.07
CA ILE A 244 5.31 0.94 4.82
C ILE A 244 6.59 1.65 4.38
N PRO A 245 6.60 2.36 3.24
CA PRO A 245 7.73 3.17 2.84
C PRO A 245 7.83 4.39 3.78
N GLY A 246 8.91 4.48 4.53
CA GLY A 246 9.23 5.62 5.38
C GLY A 246 10.31 6.52 4.77
N PRO A 247 10.55 7.69 5.35
CA PRO A 247 11.58 8.63 4.87
C PRO A 247 13.01 8.05 4.97
N ASP A 248 13.26 7.24 5.99
CA ASP A 248 14.57 6.66 6.30
C ASP A 248 14.68 5.18 5.94
N GLY A 249 13.74 4.61 5.17
CA GLY A 249 13.71 3.20 4.82
C GLY A 249 12.35 2.55 5.06
N TRP A 250 12.30 1.23 5.00
CA TRP A 250 11.04 0.50 5.13
C TRP A 250 10.71 0.18 6.59
N ILE A 251 9.49 0.50 6.97
CA ILE A 251 8.94 0.22 8.30
C ILE A 251 8.03 -0.99 8.18
N VAL A 252 8.14 -1.91 9.13
CA VAL A 252 7.27 -3.08 9.23
C VAL A 252 6.37 -2.92 10.44
N LEU A 253 5.08 -3.10 10.19
CA LEU A 253 4.08 -3.31 11.23
C LEU A 253 3.72 -4.79 11.26
N GLN A 254 3.77 -5.38 12.44
CA GLN A 254 3.28 -6.73 12.72
C GLN A 254 2.32 -6.67 13.90
N ALA A 255 1.23 -7.42 13.84
CA ALA A 255 0.26 -7.45 14.92
C ALA A 255 0.00 -8.88 15.40
N GLN A 256 -0.16 -9.04 16.72
CA GLN A 256 -0.46 -10.31 17.36
C GLN A 256 -1.52 -10.10 18.44
N PRO A 257 -2.54 -10.98 18.54
CA PRO A 257 -3.45 -10.98 19.67
C PRO A 257 -2.69 -11.23 20.97
N LEU A 258 -3.10 -10.56 22.05
CA LEU A 258 -2.54 -10.78 23.40
C LEU A 258 -3.17 -11.95 24.15
N ASP A 259 -4.28 -12.47 23.63
CA ASP A 259 -4.96 -13.64 24.19
C ASP A 259 -5.29 -14.65 23.08
N ALA A 260 -5.51 -15.91 23.52
CA ALA A 260 -5.79 -17.02 22.60
C ALA A 260 -7.18 -16.92 21.92
N SER A 261 -8.10 -16.11 22.46
CA SER A 261 -9.44 -15.91 21.90
C SER A 261 -9.45 -14.95 20.72
N GLY A 262 -8.43 -14.10 20.63
CA GLY A 262 -8.33 -13.04 19.62
C GLY A 262 -9.35 -11.90 19.80
N SER A 263 -10.18 -11.95 20.85
CA SER A 263 -11.22 -10.94 21.10
C SER A 263 -10.74 -9.77 21.97
N GLY A 264 -9.57 -9.92 22.58
CA GLY A 264 -8.98 -8.96 23.49
C GLY A 264 -8.04 -7.96 22.85
N GLY A 265 -7.00 -7.61 23.59
CA GLY A 265 -5.98 -6.68 23.14
C GLY A 265 -5.12 -7.24 22.02
N VAL A 266 -4.55 -6.34 21.25
CA VAL A 266 -3.57 -6.62 20.17
C VAL A 266 -2.31 -5.81 20.42
N ALA A 267 -1.15 -6.47 20.36
CA ALA A 267 0.14 -5.79 20.32
C ALA A 267 0.57 -5.58 18.85
N VAL A 268 0.84 -4.34 18.49
CA VAL A 268 1.40 -3.96 17.19
C VAL A 268 2.85 -3.57 17.38
N THR A 269 3.75 -4.32 16.78
CA THR A 269 5.19 -4.02 16.75
C THR A 269 5.50 -3.20 15.52
N ILE A 270 6.26 -2.12 15.70
CA ILE A 270 6.73 -1.21 14.65
C ILE A 270 8.25 -1.20 14.67
N GLN A 271 8.88 -1.51 13.55
CA GLN A 271 10.34 -1.60 13.46
C GLN A 271 10.84 -1.42 12.03
N SER A 272 12.13 -1.25 11.84
CA SER A 272 12.74 -1.36 10.52
C SER A 272 12.53 -2.74 9.94
N ALA A 273 12.35 -2.79 8.63
CA ALA A 273 12.15 -4.05 7.94
C ALA A 273 13.46 -4.83 7.81
N SER A 274 13.48 -6.09 8.23
CA SER A 274 14.59 -6.99 7.98
C SER A 274 14.63 -7.46 6.52
N SER A 275 15.82 -7.93 6.09
CA SER A 275 16.00 -8.46 4.73
C SER A 275 15.04 -9.60 4.36
N ASP A 276 14.74 -10.48 5.31
CA ASP A 276 13.83 -11.61 5.10
C ASP A 276 12.39 -11.13 4.85
N VAL A 277 12.02 -10.03 5.49
CA VAL A 277 10.70 -9.41 5.32
C VAL A 277 10.63 -8.59 4.03
N LEU A 278 11.74 -7.92 3.64
CA LEU A 278 11.79 -7.08 2.45
C LEU A 278 11.90 -7.86 1.14
N LEU A 279 12.68 -8.94 1.12
CA LEU A 279 13.00 -9.65 -0.13
C LEU A 279 11.79 -10.14 -0.91
N PRO A 280 10.73 -10.69 -0.30
CA PRO A 280 9.51 -11.05 -1.04
C PRO A 280 8.83 -9.85 -1.73
N ALA A 281 8.74 -8.71 -1.03
CA ALA A 281 8.15 -7.49 -1.60
C ALA A 281 9.04 -6.89 -2.70
N ALA A 282 10.37 -6.87 -2.48
CA ALA A 282 11.33 -6.48 -3.51
C ALA A 282 11.19 -7.34 -4.77
N ALA A 283 10.96 -8.63 -4.60
CA ALA A 283 10.80 -9.55 -5.73
C ALA A 283 9.58 -9.19 -6.61
N VAL A 284 8.46 -8.86 -5.99
CA VAL A 284 7.26 -8.40 -6.72
C VAL A 284 7.49 -7.01 -7.34
N LEU A 285 8.13 -6.11 -6.59
CA LEU A 285 8.34 -4.72 -6.99
C LEU A 285 9.28 -4.64 -8.21
N TYR A 286 10.39 -5.36 -8.19
CA TYR A 286 11.42 -5.31 -9.23
C TYR A 286 11.33 -6.46 -10.25
N GLY A 287 10.42 -7.41 -10.07
CA GLY A 287 10.33 -8.59 -10.93
C GLY A 287 11.53 -9.53 -10.77
N ILE A 288 12.02 -9.71 -9.54
CA ILE A 288 13.12 -10.62 -9.21
C ILE A 288 12.61 -12.05 -9.23
N THR A 289 13.26 -12.91 -10.00
CA THR A 289 12.89 -14.33 -10.13
C THR A 289 13.25 -15.13 -8.87
N SER A 290 12.68 -16.34 -8.71
CA SER A 290 13.00 -17.24 -7.59
C SER A 290 14.49 -17.60 -7.52
N ARG A 291 15.16 -17.75 -8.67
CA ARG A 291 16.61 -18.01 -8.75
C ARG A 291 17.42 -16.79 -8.32
N GLU A 292 17.05 -15.61 -8.76
CA GLU A 292 17.68 -14.35 -8.32
C GLU A 292 17.47 -14.12 -6.82
N GLN A 293 16.29 -14.45 -6.27
CA GLN A 293 16.05 -14.38 -4.82
C GLN A 293 16.98 -15.34 -4.05
N ALA A 294 17.22 -16.56 -4.55
CA ALA A 294 18.15 -17.49 -3.92
C ALA A 294 19.58 -16.94 -3.91
N VAL A 295 20.02 -16.30 -5.00
CA VAL A 295 21.33 -15.62 -5.07
C VAL A 295 21.39 -14.46 -4.07
N ILE A 296 20.34 -13.64 -3.96
CA ILE A 296 20.27 -12.54 -2.99
C ILE A 296 20.35 -13.07 -1.56
N ARG A 297 19.56 -14.09 -1.19
CA ARG A 297 19.60 -14.70 0.15
C ARG A 297 21.00 -15.16 0.51
N SER A 298 21.67 -15.86 -0.41
CA SER A 298 23.04 -16.31 -0.21
C SER A 298 24.04 -15.13 -0.08
N ALA A 299 23.80 -14.04 -0.80
CA ALA A 299 24.62 -12.83 -0.68
C ALA A 299 24.43 -12.13 0.69
N LEU A 300 23.19 -12.10 1.19
CA LEU A 300 22.85 -11.53 2.51
C LEU A 300 23.48 -12.30 3.67
N THR A 301 23.72 -13.62 3.53
CA THR A 301 24.47 -14.41 4.52
C THR A 301 26.00 -14.26 4.41
N GLY A 302 26.49 -13.37 3.53
CA GLY A 302 27.91 -13.10 3.38
C GLY A 302 28.71 -14.08 2.50
N LEU A 303 28.06 -15.05 1.86
CA LEU A 303 28.74 -16.07 1.03
C LEU A 303 29.44 -15.43 -0.17
N ALA A 304 30.70 -15.76 -0.42
CA ALA A 304 31.42 -15.35 -1.62
C ALA A 304 30.80 -15.97 -2.88
N VAL A 305 30.99 -15.36 -4.07
CA VAL A 305 30.40 -15.81 -5.34
C VAL A 305 30.69 -17.30 -5.63
N LYS A 306 31.90 -17.77 -5.32
CA LYS A 306 32.27 -19.21 -5.44
C LYS A 306 31.45 -20.11 -4.52
N GLN A 307 31.14 -19.64 -3.32
CA GLN A 307 30.35 -20.40 -2.34
C GLN A 307 28.86 -20.39 -2.75
N ILE A 308 28.35 -19.27 -3.25
CA ILE A 308 27.00 -19.16 -3.81
C ILE A 308 26.84 -20.13 -4.98
N ALA A 309 27.80 -20.17 -5.90
CA ALA A 309 27.79 -21.08 -7.04
C ALA A 309 27.70 -22.54 -6.59
N ARG A 310 28.51 -22.94 -5.60
CA ARG A 310 28.48 -24.31 -5.05
C ARG A 310 27.18 -24.62 -4.32
N SER A 311 26.67 -23.68 -3.48
CA SER A 311 25.46 -23.90 -2.67
C SER A 311 24.18 -24.01 -3.51
N LEU A 312 24.15 -23.37 -4.69
CA LEU A 312 23.00 -23.35 -5.59
C LEU A 312 23.16 -24.29 -6.80
N ASP A 313 24.25 -25.04 -6.85
CA ASP A 313 24.61 -25.91 -8.00
C ASP A 313 24.63 -25.15 -9.32
N LEU A 314 25.36 -24.02 -9.34
CA LEU A 314 25.48 -23.13 -10.49
C LEU A 314 26.97 -22.93 -10.85
N SER A 315 27.21 -22.50 -12.10
CA SER A 315 28.54 -22.02 -12.49
C SER A 315 28.78 -20.61 -11.93
N LEU A 316 30.07 -20.25 -11.76
CA LEU A 316 30.45 -18.87 -11.40
C LEU A 316 29.90 -17.84 -12.38
N HIS A 317 29.91 -18.19 -13.67
CA HIS A 317 29.41 -17.34 -14.73
C HIS A 317 27.90 -17.09 -14.55
N THR A 318 27.11 -18.13 -14.27
CA THR A 318 25.66 -18.03 -14.06
C THR A 318 25.32 -17.15 -12.84
N VAL A 319 26.07 -17.30 -11.74
CA VAL A 319 25.86 -16.44 -10.56
C VAL A 319 26.15 -14.96 -10.86
N ASN A 320 27.24 -14.68 -11.61
CA ASN A 320 27.54 -13.30 -12.03
C ASN A 320 26.46 -12.74 -12.97
N ASP A 321 25.90 -13.55 -13.86
CA ASP A 321 24.80 -13.10 -14.73
C ASP A 321 23.51 -12.84 -13.95
N HIS A 322 23.21 -13.63 -12.91
CA HIS A 322 22.13 -13.30 -11.97
C HIS A 322 22.39 -11.96 -11.27
N PHE A 323 23.58 -11.67 -10.79
CA PHE A 323 23.89 -10.37 -10.18
C PHE A 323 23.72 -9.23 -11.17
N LYS A 324 24.20 -9.34 -12.41
CA LYS A 324 23.97 -8.33 -13.45
C LYS A 324 22.47 -8.08 -13.71
N ALA A 325 21.69 -9.17 -13.77
CA ALA A 325 20.25 -9.08 -13.96
C ALA A 325 19.56 -8.40 -12.76
N ILE A 326 19.96 -8.72 -11.52
CA ILE A 326 19.49 -8.09 -10.30
C ILE A 326 19.81 -6.60 -10.31
N TYR A 327 21.06 -6.20 -10.58
CA TYR A 327 21.47 -4.79 -10.62
C TYR A 327 20.67 -4.00 -11.65
N ARG A 328 20.49 -4.54 -12.86
CA ARG A 328 19.66 -3.90 -13.90
C ARG A 328 18.21 -3.71 -13.46
N LYS A 329 17.62 -4.68 -12.73
CA LYS A 329 16.23 -4.63 -12.25
C LYS A 329 16.04 -3.67 -11.08
N THR A 330 17.02 -3.62 -10.19
CA THR A 330 16.94 -2.88 -8.92
C THR A 330 17.54 -1.48 -8.99
N GLY A 331 18.43 -1.24 -9.94
CA GLY A 331 19.16 0.02 -10.08
C GLY A 331 20.37 0.14 -9.15
N VAL A 332 20.71 -0.88 -8.35
CA VAL A 332 21.94 -0.89 -7.55
C VAL A 332 23.14 -1.23 -8.44
N ASN A 333 24.33 -0.78 -8.05
CA ASN A 333 25.55 -0.89 -8.86
C ASN A 333 26.50 -1.98 -8.38
N SER A 334 26.34 -2.44 -7.14
CA SER A 334 27.23 -3.44 -6.56
C SER A 334 26.50 -4.39 -5.63
N ARG A 335 27.19 -5.47 -5.27
CA ARG A 335 26.72 -6.43 -4.29
C ARG A 335 26.62 -5.81 -2.89
N GLU A 336 27.60 -5.01 -2.53
CA GLU A 336 27.70 -4.32 -1.24
C GLU A 336 26.51 -3.35 -1.10
N GLU A 337 26.20 -2.60 -2.15
CA GLU A 337 25.04 -1.71 -2.20
C GLU A 337 23.73 -2.49 -2.07
N LEU A 338 23.58 -3.62 -2.78
CA LEU A 338 22.41 -4.49 -2.68
C LEU A 338 22.20 -5.02 -1.26
N VAL A 339 23.28 -5.55 -0.65
CA VAL A 339 23.24 -6.08 0.72
C VAL A 339 22.92 -4.98 1.70
N ALA A 340 23.60 -3.84 1.63
CA ALA A 340 23.37 -2.70 2.53
C ALA A 340 21.94 -2.15 2.43
N SER A 341 21.36 -2.14 1.22
CA SER A 341 19.99 -1.66 0.97
C SER A 341 18.90 -2.60 1.49
N LEU A 342 19.20 -3.90 1.60
CA LEU A 342 18.26 -4.90 2.12
C LEU A 342 18.51 -5.22 3.61
N SER A 343 19.69 -4.92 4.16
CA SER A 343 20.04 -5.12 5.58
C SER A 343 19.74 -3.83 6.35
N GLN A 344 18.47 -3.52 6.56
CA GLN A 344 18.00 -2.31 7.26
C GLN A 344 17.93 -2.51 8.76
#